data_a0e4fce353f0d9f15c4f12fc71e6b4ad
#
_entry.id   a0e4fce353f0d9f15c4f12fc71e6b4ad
#
_cell.length_a   1.000
_cell.length_b   1.000
_cell.length_c   1.000
_cell.angle_alpha   90.00
_cell.angle_beta   90.00
_cell.angle_gamma   90.00
#
_symmetry.space_group_name_H-M   'P 1'
#
loop_
_entity.id
_entity.type
_entity.pdbx_description
1 polymer ?
#
loop_
_entity_poly.entity_id
_entity_poly.type
_entity_poly.pdbx_seq_one_letter_code
_entity_poly.pdbx_strand_id
1 'polypeptide(L)'
;MVSRWRTEAKKKKDRERKRKEKRRKARPHGGVAREKGNKGVAICGMMKVSKPNHQSQRKDAVRNYTTQHVPGVHLNFSQRQTLASDWNAIINAGCRITLRQFAAKHGLKYETWRREYLRGATGAAVPDPKDRRRRKYAEYDPFKAQDVINDNNANKGTRMLVTNQMAFLFRRHVIDEKLSPYDALCHMKKEMPGQSIPCLSTWYKHINAGDVGVRHGETPYHPVRRPKGPKPHPAMTVPGRLTLDDRPAGANRRSRFGHYEMDTVVSSTNGTGGLLVLVDRKSRRYVIEKLEHVTQDDVVAALRRMIARNALVSVRSVTTDNGCEFLDPKKIKAVVGCNVYYTRAYASWEKGSVENCNRFVRRWYPKGTDFGKCTAADMHRLERVINSIHRKLLDGLTAYQYDTAYAKAA
;
A
#
# COMPACT_ATOMS: atom_id res chain seq x y z
N MET A 1 -8.10 -37.41 -5.83
CA MET A 1 -8.22 -35.94 -5.85
C MET A 1 -6.89 -35.17 -5.82
N VAL A 2 -5.83 -35.68 -5.19
CA VAL A 2 -4.52 -35.01 -5.04
C VAL A 2 -3.76 -34.82 -6.37
N SER A 3 -3.92 -35.71 -7.35
CA SER A 3 -3.25 -35.63 -8.67
C SER A 3 -3.74 -34.46 -9.54
N ARG A 4 -5.01 -34.14 -9.49
CA ARG A 4 -5.63 -33.06 -10.27
C ARG A 4 -5.16 -31.67 -9.81
N TRP A 5 -4.98 -31.46 -8.51
CA TRP A 5 -4.46 -30.23 -7.93
C TRP A 5 -3.01 -29.94 -8.30
N ARG A 6 -2.16 -31.00 -8.38
CA ARG A 6 -0.74 -30.86 -8.78
C ARG A 6 -0.63 -30.44 -10.26
N THR A 7 -1.52 -30.91 -11.11
CA THR A 7 -1.54 -30.60 -12.55
C THR A 7 -1.98 -29.16 -12.81
N GLU A 8 -2.96 -28.63 -12.08
CA GLU A 8 -3.40 -27.23 -12.23
C GLU A 8 -2.36 -26.24 -11.68
N ALA A 9 -1.72 -26.53 -10.57
CA ALA A 9 -0.63 -25.70 -10.02
C ALA A 9 0.56 -25.62 -10.99
N LYS A 10 0.90 -26.73 -11.68
CA LYS A 10 1.96 -26.76 -12.71
C LYS A 10 1.57 -25.90 -13.94
N LYS A 11 0.32 -26.02 -14.42
CA LYS A 11 -0.21 -25.21 -15.54
C LYS A 11 -0.23 -23.71 -15.20
N LYS A 12 -0.52 -23.33 -13.95
CA LYS A 12 -0.51 -21.93 -13.49
C LYS A 12 0.91 -21.36 -13.49
N LYS A 13 1.90 -22.12 -12.99
CA LYS A 13 3.32 -21.72 -13.02
C LYS A 13 3.85 -21.54 -14.45
N ASP A 14 3.49 -22.43 -15.37
CA ASP A 14 3.93 -22.33 -16.76
C ASP A 14 3.31 -21.13 -17.50
N ARG A 15 2.06 -20.78 -17.19
CA ARG A 15 1.41 -19.55 -17.73
C ARG A 15 2.09 -18.28 -17.21
N GLU A 16 2.49 -18.25 -15.94
CA GLU A 16 3.22 -17.10 -15.37
C GLU A 16 4.63 -16.97 -15.95
N ARG A 17 5.33 -18.10 -16.17
CA ARG A 17 6.66 -18.12 -16.81
C ARG A 17 6.60 -17.58 -18.24
N LYS A 18 5.64 -18.03 -19.06
CA LYS A 18 5.41 -17.53 -20.42
C LYS A 18 5.06 -16.04 -20.45
N ARG A 19 4.31 -15.55 -19.46
CA ARG A 19 3.97 -14.12 -19.35
C ARG A 19 5.19 -13.25 -19.00
N LYS A 20 6.09 -13.73 -18.13
CA LYS A 20 7.36 -13.05 -17.79
C LYS A 20 8.32 -13.03 -18.98
N GLU A 21 8.40 -14.10 -19.75
CA GLU A 21 9.25 -14.20 -20.93
C GLU A 21 8.76 -13.28 -22.08
N LYS A 22 7.44 -13.18 -22.29
CA LYS A 22 6.85 -12.23 -23.24
C LYS A 22 7.09 -10.77 -22.88
N ARG A 23 7.11 -10.44 -21.57
CA ARG A 23 7.48 -9.09 -21.08
C ARG A 23 8.96 -8.78 -21.25
N ARG A 24 9.84 -9.79 -21.20
CA ARG A 24 11.28 -9.63 -21.36
C ARG A 24 11.65 -9.38 -22.82
N LYS A 25 10.96 -10.01 -23.79
CA LYS A 25 11.14 -9.83 -25.23
C LYS A 25 10.55 -8.52 -25.78
N ALA A 26 9.70 -7.83 -25.02
CA ALA A 26 9.05 -6.58 -25.43
C ALA A 26 9.78 -5.29 -24.98
N ARG A 27 11.03 -5.37 -24.49
CA ARG A 27 11.85 -4.19 -24.19
C ARG A 27 12.72 -3.85 -25.40
N PRO A 28 12.61 -2.67 -26.01
CA PRO A 28 13.50 -2.24 -27.08
C PRO A 28 14.90 -1.96 -26.50
N HIS A 29 15.92 -2.48 -27.17
CA HIS A 29 17.32 -2.13 -26.94
C HIS A 29 17.55 -0.71 -27.47
N GLY A 30 17.68 0.26 -26.57
CA GLY A 30 18.17 1.59 -26.89
C GLY A 30 19.63 1.71 -26.46
N GLY A 31 20.54 1.55 -27.40
CA GLY A 31 21.95 1.91 -27.23
C GLY A 31 22.10 3.42 -27.34
N VAL A 32 22.81 4.03 -26.38
CA VAL A 32 23.22 5.44 -26.46
C VAL A 32 24.75 5.47 -26.58
N ALA A 33 25.21 5.98 -27.68
CA ALA A 33 26.60 6.30 -27.94
C ALA A 33 27.03 7.49 -27.07
N ARG A 34 28.28 7.40 -26.55
CA ARG A 34 28.97 8.49 -25.84
C ARG A 34 29.60 9.40 -26.89
N GLU A 35 29.31 10.68 -26.83
CA GLU A 35 30.20 11.72 -27.36
C GLU A 35 30.74 12.59 -26.23
N LYS A 36 32.07 12.83 -26.30
CA LYS A 36 32.87 13.74 -25.48
C LYS A 36 32.96 15.08 -26.18
N GLY A 37 32.90 16.17 -25.44
CA GLY A 37 33.32 17.46 -26.00
C GLY A 37 32.89 18.69 -25.20
N ASN A 38 33.78 19.18 -24.42
CA ASN A 38 34.37 20.53 -24.20
C ASN A 38 33.56 21.74 -23.69
N LYS A 39 34.11 22.23 -22.61
CA LYS A 39 34.24 23.58 -21.97
C LYS A 39 33.50 24.79 -22.58
N GLY A 40 32.87 25.54 -21.68
CA GLY A 40 32.51 26.94 -21.89
C GLY A 40 31.80 27.54 -20.66
N VAL A 41 32.44 28.51 -20.06
CA VAL A 41 32.00 29.33 -18.92
C VAL A 41 30.95 30.34 -19.36
N ALA A 42 29.87 30.50 -18.62
CA ALA A 42 29.26 31.83 -18.38
C ALA A 42 28.14 31.77 -17.32
N ILE A 43 28.18 32.76 -16.48
CA ILE A 43 27.34 33.18 -15.37
C ILE A 43 26.01 33.70 -15.93
N CYS A 44 24.86 33.31 -15.38
CA CYS A 44 23.80 34.21 -14.97
C CYS A 44 22.64 33.44 -14.33
N GLY A 45 22.13 33.94 -13.24
CA GLY A 45 21.05 33.31 -12.49
C GLY A 45 19.72 33.36 -13.25
N MET A 46 18.99 32.29 -13.14
CA MET A 46 17.56 32.24 -13.43
C MET A 46 16.86 31.22 -12.55
N MET A 47 15.79 31.64 -11.95
CA MET A 47 14.85 30.88 -11.13
C MET A 47 14.51 29.54 -11.76
N LYS A 48 14.61 28.45 -10.97
CA LYS A 48 14.09 27.14 -11.36
C LYS A 48 12.57 27.16 -11.32
N VAL A 49 11.97 27.33 -12.50
CA VAL A 49 10.57 27.02 -12.72
C VAL A 49 10.40 25.49 -12.67
N SER A 50 9.59 25.02 -11.75
CA SER A 50 9.23 23.61 -11.63
C SER A 50 8.51 23.15 -12.90
N LYS A 51 8.93 22.02 -13.47
CA LYS A 51 8.27 21.40 -14.63
C LYS A 51 6.82 21.06 -14.29
N PRO A 52 5.84 21.45 -15.10
CA PRO A 52 4.44 21.11 -14.87
C PRO A 52 4.20 19.61 -15.06
N ASN A 53 3.34 19.08 -14.23
CA ASN A 53 2.95 17.67 -14.16
C ASN A 53 2.27 17.22 -15.46
N HIS A 54 2.75 16.19 -16.10
CA HIS A 54 2.33 15.70 -17.42
C HIS A 54 0.85 15.27 -17.54
N GLN A 55 0.08 15.33 -16.46
CA GLN A 55 -1.35 14.97 -16.47
C GLN A 55 -2.31 16.14 -16.72
N SER A 56 -1.88 17.40 -16.55
CA SER A 56 -2.76 18.56 -16.79
C SER A 56 -2.78 19.04 -18.26
N GLN A 57 -1.77 18.72 -19.05
CA GLN A 57 -1.68 19.19 -20.45
C GLN A 57 -2.59 18.47 -21.44
N ARG A 58 -3.38 17.48 -21.03
CA ARG A 58 -4.36 16.82 -21.92
C ARG A 58 -5.70 17.53 -22.04
N LYS A 59 -5.95 18.61 -21.31
CA LYS A 59 -7.28 19.28 -21.30
C LYS A 59 -7.40 20.53 -22.15
N ASP A 60 -6.31 21.18 -22.54
CA ASP A 60 -6.37 22.51 -23.17
C ASP A 60 -5.80 22.58 -24.59
N ALA A 61 -5.64 21.45 -25.28
CA ALA A 61 -5.46 21.50 -26.72
C ALA A 61 -6.80 21.91 -27.34
N VAL A 62 -6.93 23.17 -27.75
CA VAL A 62 -7.98 23.63 -28.65
C VAL A 62 -7.91 22.75 -29.90
N ARG A 63 -8.72 21.68 -29.90
CA ARG A 63 -8.83 20.80 -31.06
C ARG A 63 -9.58 21.60 -32.13
N ASN A 64 -8.90 21.94 -33.21
CA ASN A 64 -9.53 22.36 -34.42
C ASN A 64 -10.56 21.31 -34.79
N TYR A 65 -11.84 21.65 -34.65
CA TYR A 65 -12.96 20.73 -34.88
C TYR A 65 -13.03 20.43 -36.38
N THR A 66 -12.32 19.45 -36.84
CA THR A 66 -12.61 18.85 -38.14
C THR A 66 -13.90 18.06 -37.98
N THR A 67 -14.78 18.12 -38.94
CA THR A 67 -16.06 17.38 -39.00
C THR A 67 -15.83 15.86 -39.04
N GLN A 68 -14.60 15.41 -39.20
CA GLN A 68 -14.27 14.01 -39.23
C GLN A 68 -14.23 13.33 -37.84
N HIS A 69 -15.00 12.27 -37.72
CA HIS A 69 -15.03 11.44 -36.51
C HIS A 69 -13.74 10.62 -36.36
N VAL A 70 -13.05 10.75 -35.22
CA VAL A 70 -11.90 9.91 -34.89
C VAL A 70 -12.41 8.60 -34.26
N PRO A 71 -12.05 7.40 -34.77
CA PRO A 71 -12.45 6.13 -34.21
C PRO A 71 -12.05 5.99 -32.73
N GLY A 72 -12.98 5.56 -31.88
CA GLY A 72 -12.76 5.42 -30.43
C GLY A 72 -13.00 6.70 -29.60
N VAL A 73 -13.33 7.82 -30.24
CA VAL A 73 -13.72 9.07 -29.57
C VAL A 73 -15.22 9.29 -29.75
N HIS A 74 -15.92 9.70 -28.68
CA HIS A 74 -17.32 10.07 -28.76
C HIS A 74 -17.51 11.34 -29.63
N LEU A 75 -18.64 11.39 -30.36
CA LEU A 75 -19.05 12.60 -31.06
C LEU A 75 -19.15 13.78 -30.07
N ASN A 76 -18.57 14.91 -30.41
CA ASN A 76 -18.78 16.16 -29.65
C ASN A 76 -20.11 16.83 -30.04
N PHE A 77 -20.53 17.84 -29.27
CA PHE A 77 -21.82 18.46 -29.47
C PHE A 77 -21.93 19.16 -30.85
N SER A 78 -20.87 19.82 -31.31
CA SER A 78 -20.86 20.47 -32.63
C SER A 78 -20.99 19.44 -33.76
N GLN A 79 -20.33 18.28 -33.66
CA GLN A 79 -20.52 17.22 -34.63
C GLN A 79 -21.96 16.66 -34.64
N ARG A 80 -22.58 16.56 -33.45
CA ARG A 80 -24.01 16.18 -33.34
C ARG A 80 -24.92 17.17 -34.01
N GLN A 81 -24.70 18.48 -33.82
CA GLN A 81 -25.47 19.52 -34.46
C GLN A 81 -25.39 19.45 -36.01
N THR A 82 -24.19 19.28 -36.55
CA THR A 82 -23.98 19.10 -37.98
C THR A 82 -24.71 17.85 -38.50
N LEU A 83 -24.56 16.71 -37.83
CA LEU A 83 -25.25 15.49 -38.20
C LEU A 83 -26.77 15.59 -38.10
N ALA A 84 -27.27 16.34 -37.09
CA ALA A 84 -28.70 16.62 -36.92
C ALA A 84 -29.24 17.46 -38.08
N SER A 85 -28.56 18.53 -38.45
CA SER A 85 -28.95 19.40 -39.58
C SER A 85 -29.06 18.58 -40.87
N ASP A 86 -28.02 17.79 -41.18
CA ASP A 86 -27.99 17.00 -42.42
C ASP A 86 -29.01 15.85 -42.41
N TRP A 87 -29.19 15.19 -41.27
CA TRP A 87 -30.17 14.11 -41.13
C TRP A 87 -31.59 14.62 -41.25
N ASN A 88 -31.93 15.70 -40.51
CA ASN A 88 -33.27 16.27 -40.48
C ASN A 88 -33.65 16.89 -41.84
N ALA A 89 -32.70 17.52 -42.52
CA ALA A 89 -32.93 18.00 -43.89
C ALA A 89 -33.32 16.87 -44.86
N ILE A 90 -32.63 15.71 -44.76
CA ILE A 90 -32.94 14.54 -45.59
C ILE A 90 -34.31 13.95 -45.23
N ILE A 91 -34.64 13.84 -43.95
CA ILE A 91 -35.93 13.31 -43.48
C ILE A 91 -37.08 14.24 -43.89
N ASN A 92 -36.94 15.57 -43.69
CA ASN A 92 -37.96 16.56 -44.01
C ASN A 92 -38.17 16.73 -45.52
N ALA A 93 -37.12 16.51 -46.30
CA ALA A 93 -37.27 16.40 -47.77
C ALA A 93 -37.93 15.14 -48.25
N GLY A 94 -38.36 14.26 -47.37
CA GLY A 94 -38.98 12.97 -47.72
C GLY A 94 -38.02 11.97 -48.38
N CYS A 95 -36.72 12.27 -48.34
CA CYS A 95 -35.72 11.40 -48.95
C CYS A 95 -35.56 10.08 -48.17
N ARG A 96 -35.46 8.99 -48.88
CA ARG A 96 -35.29 7.67 -48.28
C ARG A 96 -33.83 7.34 -48.11
N ILE A 97 -33.33 7.40 -46.86
CA ILE A 97 -31.95 7.02 -46.50
C ILE A 97 -31.98 6.02 -45.36
N THR A 98 -31.05 5.06 -45.37
CA THR A 98 -30.87 4.14 -44.23
C THR A 98 -29.79 4.69 -43.28
N LEU A 99 -29.84 4.31 -42.00
CA LEU A 99 -28.79 4.66 -41.03
C LEU A 99 -27.40 4.24 -41.52
N ARG A 100 -27.26 3.15 -42.26
CA ARG A 100 -26.01 2.68 -42.83
C ARG A 100 -25.48 3.61 -43.93
N GLN A 101 -26.38 4.04 -44.85
CA GLN A 101 -26.03 4.94 -45.94
C GLN A 101 -25.64 6.33 -45.41
N PHE A 102 -26.38 6.83 -44.41
CA PHE A 102 -26.04 8.12 -43.77
C PHE A 102 -24.70 8.04 -43.02
N ALA A 103 -24.45 6.97 -42.26
CA ALA A 103 -23.18 6.77 -41.60
C ALA A 103 -22.01 6.76 -42.60
N ALA A 104 -22.15 6.04 -43.71
CA ALA A 104 -21.14 6.00 -44.77
C ALA A 104 -20.88 7.36 -45.39
N LYS A 105 -21.95 8.17 -45.66
CA LYS A 105 -21.84 9.55 -46.18
C LYS A 105 -20.99 10.44 -45.28
N HIS A 106 -21.09 10.26 -43.95
CA HIS A 106 -20.37 11.07 -42.98
C HIS A 106 -19.07 10.41 -42.44
N GLY A 107 -18.60 9.33 -43.06
CA GLY A 107 -17.39 8.62 -42.63
C GLY A 107 -17.49 7.97 -41.26
N LEU A 108 -18.72 7.67 -40.81
CA LEU A 108 -18.99 7.06 -39.52
C LEU A 108 -19.16 5.54 -39.64
N LYS A 109 -18.77 4.79 -38.60
CA LYS A 109 -19.20 3.39 -38.50
C LYS A 109 -20.69 3.32 -38.26
N TYR A 110 -21.38 2.39 -38.91
CA TYR A 110 -22.83 2.18 -38.75
C TYR A 110 -23.27 2.09 -37.29
N GLU A 111 -22.55 1.31 -36.48
CA GLU A 111 -22.90 1.16 -35.05
C GLU A 111 -22.72 2.44 -34.26
N THR A 112 -21.78 3.30 -34.63
CA THR A 112 -21.57 4.62 -33.99
C THR A 112 -22.78 5.51 -34.25
N TRP A 113 -23.18 5.64 -35.51
CA TRP A 113 -24.35 6.46 -35.87
C TRP A 113 -25.65 5.86 -35.34
N ARG A 114 -25.84 4.55 -35.45
CA ARG A 114 -27.02 3.89 -34.93
C ARG A 114 -27.22 4.14 -33.43
N ARG A 115 -26.16 4.01 -32.62
CA ARG A 115 -26.22 4.29 -31.19
C ARG A 115 -26.51 5.76 -30.90
N GLU A 116 -25.91 6.65 -31.65
CA GLU A 116 -26.11 8.09 -31.52
C GLU A 116 -27.54 8.48 -31.90
N TYR A 117 -28.02 7.98 -33.03
CA TYR A 117 -29.40 8.20 -33.47
C TYR A 117 -30.42 7.73 -32.43
N LEU A 118 -30.24 6.57 -31.85
CA LEU A 118 -31.16 6.05 -30.82
C LEU A 118 -31.20 6.88 -29.55
N ARG A 119 -30.15 7.67 -29.27
CA ARG A 119 -30.13 8.59 -28.13
C ARG A 119 -30.96 9.85 -28.39
N GLY A 120 -30.94 10.35 -29.61
CA GLY A 120 -31.54 11.62 -29.96
C GLY A 120 -32.81 11.54 -30.83
N ALA A 121 -33.23 10.34 -31.22
CA ALA A 121 -34.43 10.24 -32.03
C ALA A 121 -35.67 10.83 -31.31
N THR A 122 -36.43 11.70 -32.00
CA THR A 122 -37.62 12.40 -31.45
C THR A 122 -38.87 11.52 -31.46
N GLY A 123 -38.83 10.41 -32.21
CA GLY A 123 -39.94 9.44 -32.30
C GLY A 123 -39.46 8.07 -32.72
N ALA A 124 -40.35 7.11 -32.72
CA ALA A 124 -40.11 5.76 -33.23
C ALA A 124 -40.02 5.77 -34.77
N ALA A 125 -39.13 4.91 -35.30
CA ALA A 125 -39.14 4.65 -36.77
C ALA A 125 -40.46 4.04 -37.17
N VAL A 126 -41.24 4.72 -38.04
CA VAL A 126 -42.52 4.26 -38.50
C VAL A 126 -42.32 3.41 -39.75
N PRO A 127 -42.95 2.21 -39.87
CA PRO A 127 -42.96 1.43 -41.11
C PRO A 127 -43.69 2.23 -42.24
N ASP A 128 -43.10 2.25 -43.45
CA ASP A 128 -43.79 2.78 -44.60
C ASP A 128 -44.91 1.82 -44.99
N PRO A 129 -46.19 2.25 -45.00
CA PRO A 129 -47.31 1.37 -45.34
C PRO A 129 -47.26 0.79 -46.76
N LYS A 130 -46.57 1.46 -47.69
CA LYS A 130 -46.41 1.06 -49.09
C LYS A 130 -45.19 0.17 -49.36
N ASP A 131 -44.30 0.04 -48.44
CA ASP A 131 -43.10 -0.77 -48.59
C ASP A 131 -42.72 -1.41 -47.26
N ARG A 132 -43.04 -2.69 -47.09
CA ARG A 132 -42.77 -3.49 -45.88
C ARG A 132 -41.32 -3.53 -45.47
N ARG A 133 -40.39 -3.14 -46.32
CA ARG A 133 -38.94 -3.15 -46.08
C ARG A 133 -38.35 -1.77 -45.77
N ARG A 134 -39.12 -0.70 -45.89
CA ARG A 134 -38.62 0.68 -45.74
C ARG A 134 -39.23 1.32 -44.48
N ARG A 135 -38.40 1.74 -43.59
CA ARG A 135 -38.79 2.46 -42.37
C ARG A 135 -38.61 3.95 -42.59
N LYS A 136 -39.59 4.72 -42.23
CA LYS A 136 -39.42 6.18 -42.05
C LYS A 136 -38.74 6.38 -40.70
N TYR A 137 -37.60 7.07 -40.69
CA TYR A 137 -36.92 7.41 -39.48
C TYR A 137 -37.42 8.78 -38.97
N ALA A 138 -37.43 8.96 -37.64
CA ALA A 138 -37.73 10.21 -36.99
C ALA A 138 -36.58 11.19 -37.14
N GLU A 139 -36.83 12.45 -36.85
CA GLU A 139 -35.82 13.47 -36.69
C GLU A 139 -34.87 13.12 -35.55
N TYR A 140 -33.68 13.69 -35.62
CA TYR A 140 -32.65 13.54 -34.61
C TYR A 140 -32.41 14.85 -33.87
N ASP A 141 -32.57 14.85 -32.56
CA ASP A 141 -32.30 15.98 -31.67
C ASP A 141 -30.93 15.81 -30.98
N PRO A 142 -29.95 16.69 -31.28
CA PRO A 142 -28.63 16.66 -30.69
C PRO A 142 -28.65 17.01 -29.20
N PHE A 143 -29.61 17.82 -28.71
CA PHE A 143 -29.73 18.16 -27.28
C PHE A 143 -30.20 16.94 -26.49
N LYS A 144 -31.25 16.28 -26.94
CA LYS A 144 -31.72 15.02 -26.33
C LYS A 144 -30.60 13.97 -26.26
N ALA A 145 -29.82 13.83 -27.33
CA ALA A 145 -28.68 12.90 -27.33
C ALA A 145 -27.59 13.32 -26.34
N GLN A 146 -27.35 14.64 -26.16
CA GLN A 146 -26.40 15.15 -25.19
C GLN A 146 -26.87 14.94 -23.76
N ASP A 147 -28.16 15.15 -23.47
CA ASP A 147 -28.73 14.92 -22.14
C ASP A 147 -28.61 13.46 -21.71
N VAL A 148 -28.93 12.51 -22.59
CA VAL A 148 -28.71 11.09 -22.32
C VAL A 148 -27.23 10.78 -22.01
N ILE A 149 -26.30 11.47 -22.65
CA ILE A 149 -24.87 11.30 -22.37
C ILE A 149 -24.49 11.94 -21.05
N ASN A 150 -25.02 13.12 -20.74
CA ASN A 150 -24.78 13.80 -19.48
C ASN A 150 -25.30 12.97 -18.30
N ASP A 151 -26.51 12.41 -18.40
CA ASP A 151 -27.11 11.52 -17.41
C ASP A 151 -26.26 10.24 -17.21
N ASN A 152 -25.86 9.63 -18.32
CA ASN A 152 -24.97 8.46 -18.27
C ASN A 152 -23.60 8.79 -17.66
N ASN A 153 -23.08 10.01 -17.85
CA ASN A 153 -21.81 10.44 -17.30
C ASN A 153 -21.95 10.87 -15.83
N ALA A 154 -23.07 11.47 -15.44
CA ALA A 154 -23.38 11.78 -14.04
C ALA A 154 -23.38 10.49 -13.18
N ASN A 155 -23.84 9.37 -13.76
CA ASN A 155 -23.86 8.07 -13.10
C ASN A 155 -22.55 7.27 -13.23
N LYS A 156 -21.61 7.71 -14.08
CA LYS A 156 -20.30 7.03 -14.29
C LYS A 156 -19.18 7.51 -13.36
N GLY A 157 -19.42 8.56 -12.56
CA GLY A 157 -18.45 9.02 -11.58
C GLY A 157 -18.11 7.93 -10.59
N THR A 158 -16.83 7.77 -10.26
CA THR A 158 -16.41 6.95 -9.13
C THR A 158 -17.09 7.52 -7.89
N ARG A 159 -18.06 6.79 -7.31
CA ARG A 159 -18.70 7.21 -6.06
C ARG A 159 -17.59 7.48 -5.05
N MET A 160 -17.64 8.64 -4.38
CA MET A 160 -16.76 8.89 -3.25
C MET A 160 -17.05 7.83 -2.17
N LEU A 161 -16.21 6.81 -2.13
CA LEU A 161 -16.35 5.71 -1.16
C LEU A 161 -15.96 6.14 0.25
N VAL A 162 -15.23 7.27 0.38
CA VAL A 162 -14.77 7.83 1.66
C VAL A 162 -15.59 9.07 1.96
N THR A 163 -16.39 9.03 3.02
CA THR A 163 -17.14 10.19 3.51
C THR A 163 -16.25 11.13 4.33
N ASN A 164 -16.68 12.38 4.53
CA ASN A 164 -15.95 13.33 5.38
C ASN A 164 -15.78 12.81 6.82
N GLN A 165 -16.80 12.15 7.37
CA GLN A 165 -16.73 11.52 8.68
C GLN A 165 -15.66 10.42 8.73
N MET A 166 -15.60 9.57 7.70
CA MET A 166 -14.57 8.54 7.61
C MET A 166 -13.17 9.17 7.50
N ALA A 167 -13.00 10.22 6.70
CA ALA A 167 -11.73 10.92 6.56
C ALA A 167 -11.27 11.55 7.89
N PHE A 168 -12.20 12.16 8.64
CA PHE A 168 -11.92 12.72 9.97
C PHE A 168 -11.45 11.65 10.97
N LEU A 169 -12.18 10.53 11.09
CA LEU A 169 -11.81 9.43 11.97
C LEU A 169 -10.46 8.80 11.56
N PHE A 170 -10.28 8.59 10.28
CA PHE A 170 -9.02 8.07 9.76
C PHE A 170 -7.83 8.97 10.09
N ARG A 171 -8.00 10.27 9.91
CA ARG A 171 -6.97 11.26 10.26
C ARG A 171 -6.67 11.22 11.76
N ARG A 172 -7.68 11.22 12.63
CA ARG A 172 -7.51 11.10 14.08
C ARG A 172 -6.67 9.87 14.45
N HIS A 173 -7.04 8.70 13.94
CA HIS A 173 -6.31 7.48 14.24
C HIS A 173 -4.85 7.49 13.73
N VAL A 174 -4.62 8.00 12.50
CA VAL A 174 -3.28 7.98 11.90
C VAL A 174 -2.37 9.06 12.48
N ILE A 175 -2.88 10.29 12.65
CA ILE A 175 -2.07 11.45 13.07
C ILE A 175 -1.98 11.51 14.60
N ASP A 176 -3.13 11.54 15.28
CA ASP A 176 -3.16 11.84 16.71
C ASP A 176 -2.81 10.57 17.53
N GLU A 177 -3.37 9.43 17.17
CA GLU A 177 -3.10 8.16 17.85
C GLU A 177 -1.88 7.40 17.27
N LYS A 178 -1.28 7.90 16.19
CA LYS A 178 -0.09 7.32 15.54
C LYS A 178 -0.30 5.87 15.06
N LEU A 179 -1.51 5.50 14.69
CA LEU A 179 -1.82 4.17 14.19
C LEU A 179 -1.40 4.01 12.73
N SER A 180 -1.18 2.78 12.30
CA SER A 180 -0.99 2.51 10.86
C SER A 180 -2.33 2.63 10.12
N PRO A 181 -2.34 2.93 8.81
CA PRO A 181 -3.59 2.94 8.05
C PRO A 181 -4.41 1.66 8.19
N TYR A 182 -3.76 0.50 8.29
CA TYR A 182 -4.45 -0.77 8.52
C TYR A 182 -5.16 -0.83 9.88
N ASP A 183 -4.46 -0.44 10.93
CA ASP A 183 -4.98 -0.44 12.30
C ASP A 183 -6.12 0.59 12.46
N ALA A 184 -5.94 1.79 11.87
CA ALA A 184 -7.00 2.79 11.80
C ALA A 184 -8.30 2.23 11.20
N LEU A 185 -8.20 1.45 10.11
CA LEU A 185 -9.38 0.80 9.52
C LEU A 185 -10.02 -0.25 10.43
N CYS A 186 -9.21 -0.96 11.21
CA CYS A 186 -9.73 -1.91 12.21
C CYS A 186 -10.53 -1.19 13.32
N HIS A 187 -10.07 -0.02 13.77
CA HIS A 187 -10.78 0.82 14.73
C HIS A 187 -12.05 1.41 14.12
N MET A 188 -11.96 2.00 12.93
CA MET A 188 -13.12 2.57 12.24
C MET A 188 -14.25 1.55 12.01
N LYS A 189 -13.92 0.30 11.67
CA LYS A 189 -14.94 -0.76 11.55
C LYS A 189 -15.70 -1.03 12.83
N LYS A 190 -15.08 -0.80 13.99
CA LYS A 190 -15.74 -0.94 15.31
C LYS A 190 -16.53 0.31 15.68
N GLU A 191 -16.02 1.50 15.31
CA GLU A 191 -16.66 2.79 15.63
C GLU A 191 -17.83 3.12 14.70
N MET A 192 -17.85 2.54 13.50
CA MET A 192 -18.89 2.77 12.47
C MET A 192 -19.58 1.45 12.09
N PRO A 193 -20.29 0.79 13.01
CA PRO A 193 -20.97 -0.47 12.71
C PRO A 193 -22.05 -0.22 11.63
N GLY A 194 -22.15 -1.14 10.67
CA GLY A 194 -23.10 -1.03 9.57
C GLY A 194 -22.65 -0.14 8.38
N GLN A 195 -21.57 0.62 8.52
CA GLN A 195 -21.01 1.36 7.38
C GLN A 195 -19.97 0.53 6.64
N SER A 196 -20.01 0.58 5.31
CA SER A 196 -19.02 -0.10 4.47
C SER A 196 -17.71 0.71 4.44
N ILE A 197 -16.72 0.30 5.24
CA ILE A 197 -15.40 0.93 5.23
C ILE A 197 -14.61 0.44 4.01
N PRO A 198 -14.14 1.33 3.12
CA PRO A 198 -13.33 0.97 1.96
C PRO A 198 -12.08 0.17 2.32
N CYS A 199 -11.60 -0.64 1.39
CA CYS A 199 -10.40 -1.44 1.60
C CYS A 199 -9.13 -0.57 1.70
N LEU A 200 -8.08 -1.12 2.31
CA LEU A 200 -6.82 -0.42 2.56
C LEU A 200 -6.19 0.19 1.28
N SER A 201 -6.32 -0.48 0.13
CA SER A 201 -5.79 0.04 -1.13
C SER A 201 -6.51 1.30 -1.61
N THR A 202 -7.80 1.42 -1.32
CA THR A 202 -8.58 2.63 -1.59
C THR A 202 -8.08 3.79 -0.71
N TRP A 203 -7.86 3.56 0.58
CA TRP A 203 -7.32 4.56 1.48
C TRP A 203 -5.93 5.04 1.06
N TYR A 204 -5.04 4.16 0.60
CA TYR A 204 -3.76 4.61 0.05
C TYR A 204 -3.90 5.45 -1.23
N LYS A 205 -4.91 5.22 -2.07
CA LYS A 205 -5.21 6.11 -3.21
C LYS A 205 -5.59 7.51 -2.73
N HIS A 206 -6.45 7.60 -1.71
CA HIS A 206 -6.87 8.88 -1.11
C HIS A 206 -5.73 9.60 -0.39
N ILE A 207 -4.86 8.86 0.34
CA ILE A 207 -3.62 9.42 0.93
C ILE A 207 -2.72 10.03 -0.15
N ASN A 208 -2.54 9.32 -1.28
CA ASN A 208 -1.72 9.80 -2.39
C ASN A 208 -2.37 11.00 -3.13
N ALA A 209 -3.70 11.07 -3.16
CA ALA A 209 -4.46 12.19 -3.71
C ALA A 209 -4.47 13.41 -2.76
N GLY A 210 -4.22 13.20 -1.45
CA GLY A 210 -4.20 14.26 -0.45
C GLY A 210 -5.59 14.68 0.05
N ASP A 211 -6.64 13.93 -0.30
CA ASP A 211 -8.05 14.31 -0.03
C ASP A 211 -8.60 13.82 1.31
N VAL A 212 -7.83 13.05 2.08
CA VAL A 212 -8.22 12.56 3.42
C VAL A 212 -7.49 13.26 4.57
N GLY A 213 -6.79 14.35 4.29
CA GLY A 213 -6.06 15.13 5.31
C GLY A 213 -4.87 14.39 5.95
N VAL A 214 -4.40 13.32 5.33
CA VAL A 214 -3.20 12.54 5.73
C VAL A 214 -2.28 12.45 4.53
N ARG A 215 -1.01 12.82 4.71
CA ARG A 215 0.04 12.70 3.69
C ARG A 215 0.81 11.40 3.88
N HIS A 216 1.38 10.90 2.81
CA HIS A 216 2.18 9.66 2.86
C HIS A 216 3.33 9.73 3.88
N GLY A 217 3.99 10.89 4.02
CA GLY A 217 5.07 11.12 4.98
C GLY A 217 4.63 11.08 6.44
N GLU A 218 3.35 11.25 6.73
CA GLU A 218 2.78 11.25 8.09
C GLU A 218 2.37 9.83 8.52
N THR A 219 2.35 8.87 7.59
CA THR A 219 2.08 7.48 7.94
C THR A 219 3.30 6.86 8.63
N PRO A 220 3.10 5.97 9.62
CA PRO A 220 4.19 5.41 10.42
C PRO A 220 5.27 4.64 9.64
N TYR A 221 4.99 4.22 8.42
CA TYR A 221 5.86 3.34 7.63
C TYR A 221 6.21 3.87 6.23
N HIS A 222 6.40 5.18 6.09
CA HIS A 222 6.91 5.67 4.83
C HIS A 222 8.42 5.35 4.70
N PRO A 223 8.86 4.71 3.63
CA PRO A 223 10.28 4.41 3.43
C PRO A 223 11.02 5.69 3.02
N VAL A 224 11.80 6.25 3.91
CA VAL A 224 12.80 7.27 3.55
C VAL A 224 14.03 6.54 3.03
N ARG A 225 14.30 6.61 1.74
CA ARG A 225 15.56 6.13 1.17
C ARG A 225 16.70 7.02 1.66
N ARG A 226 17.49 6.50 2.58
CA ARG A 226 18.74 7.13 2.99
C ARG A 226 19.89 6.62 2.12
N PRO A 227 20.89 7.46 1.79
CA PRO A 227 22.15 6.98 1.22
C PRO A 227 22.74 5.89 2.11
N LYS A 228 23.32 4.86 1.52
CA LYS A 228 24.05 3.84 2.27
C LYS A 228 25.27 4.51 2.89
N GLY A 229 25.32 4.55 4.22
CA GLY A 229 26.51 4.98 4.95
C GLY A 229 27.71 4.03 4.75
N PRO A 230 28.89 4.39 5.24
CA PRO A 230 30.07 3.53 5.23
C PRO A 230 29.73 2.17 5.85
N LYS A 231 30.35 1.10 5.34
CA LYS A 231 30.16 -0.25 5.86
C LYS A 231 30.68 -0.27 7.31
N PRO A 232 29.90 -0.80 8.27
CA PRO A 232 30.34 -0.89 9.64
C PRO A 232 31.56 -1.83 9.76
N HIS A 233 32.39 -1.62 10.78
CA HIS A 233 33.52 -2.50 11.09
C HIS A 233 33.08 -3.92 11.43
N PRO A 234 33.94 -4.95 11.22
CA PRO A 234 33.61 -6.34 11.52
C PRO A 234 33.20 -6.50 12.99
N ALA A 235 32.00 -7.07 13.23
CA ALA A 235 31.56 -7.40 14.58
C ALA A 235 32.40 -8.55 15.11
N MET A 236 32.78 -8.44 16.37
CA MET A 236 33.57 -9.46 17.04
C MET A 236 32.73 -10.74 17.19
N THR A 237 33.11 -11.80 16.52
CA THR A 237 32.51 -13.11 16.71
C THR A 237 33.15 -13.79 17.91
N VAL A 238 32.38 -14.12 18.93
CA VAL A 238 32.89 -14.83 20.11
C VAL A 238 32.78 -16.34 19.85
N PRO A 239 33.87 -17.08 19.86
CA PRO A 239 33.86 -18.53 19.65
C PRO A 239 32.94 -19.26 20.66
N GLY A 240 32.34 -20.39 20.24
CA GLY A 240 31.53 -21.24 21.12
C GLY A 240 30.09 -20.75 21.38
N ARG A 241 29.62 -19.68 20.70
CA ARG A 241 28.21 -19.26 20.75
C ARG A 241 27.34 -20.07 19.80
N LEU A 242 26.13 -20.40 20.27
CA LEU A 242 25.12 -20.99 19.41
C LEU A 242 24.67 -20.00 18.36
N THR A 243 24.59 -20.43 17.12
CA THR A 243 24.17 -19.64 15.97
C THR A 243 22.70 -19.89 15.61
N LEU A 244 22.19 -19.20 14.61
CA LEU A 244 20.84 -19.46 14.11
C LEU A 244 20.69 -20.83 13.43
N ASP A 245 21.78 -21.45 13.00
CA ASP A 245 21.76 -22.79 12.40
C ASP A 245 21.46 -23.85 13.49
N ASP A 246 21.86 -23.59 14.74
CA ASP A 246 21.61 -24.44 15.91
C ASP A 246 20.18 -24.22 16.49
N ARG A 247 19.46 -23.21 16.01
CA ARG A 247 18.17 -22.81 16.56
C ARG A 247 17.07 -23.80 16.16
N PRO A 248 16.15 -24.17 17.10
CA PRO A 248 15.07 -25.10 16.81
C PRO A 248 14.24 -24.71 15.59
N ALA A 249 13.89 -25.67 14.74
CA ALA A 249 13.10 -25.45 13.53
C ALA A 249 11.73 -24.78 13.81
N GLY A 250 11.14 -25.02 14.99
CA GLY A 250 9.91 -24.37 15.45
C GLY A 250 10.06 -22.86 15.60
N ALA A 251 11.23 -22.39 16.03
CA ALA A 251 11.54 -20.95 16.09
C ALA A 251 11.63 -20.36 14.67
N ASN A 252 12.29 -21.05 13.73
CA ASN A 252 12.43 -20.57 12.35
C ASN A 252 11.07 -20.48 11.63
N ARG A 253 10.23 -21.51 11.77
CA ARG A 253 8.88 -21.58 11.19
C ARG A 253 7.84 -20.73 11.94
N ARG A 254 8.19 -20.18 13.12
CA ARG A 254 7.26 -19.40 13.99
C ARG A 254 6.01 -20.20 14.37
N SER A 255 6.15 -21.51 14.52
CA SER A 255 5.03 -22.42 14.78
C SER A 255 4.66 -22.50 16.26
N ARG A 256 5.58 -22.18 17.16
CA ARG A 256 5.41 -22.28 18.62
C ARG A 256 5.67 -20.96 19.31
N PHE A 257 4.97 -20.70 20.41
CA PHE A 257 5.23 -19.57 21.32
C PHE A 257 6.53 -19.79 22.11
N GLY A 258 7.03 -18.71 22.73
CA GLY A 258 8.17 -18.75 23.63
C GLY A 258 9.53 -18.66 22.93
N HIS A 259 9.58 -18.45 21.63
CA HIS A 259 10.78 -18.12 20.90
C HIS A 259 10.92 -16.62 20.74
N TYR A 260 11.77 -15.99 21.57
CA TYR A 260 11.91 -14.53 21.60
C TYR A 260 13.10 -14.05 20.78
N GLU A 261 12.92 -12.90 20.13
CA GLU A 261 14.01 -12.05 19.63
C GLU A 261 14.22 -10.92 20.65
N MET A 262 15.46 -10.69 21.08
CA MET A 262 15.85 -9.72 22.08
C MET A 262 16.75 -8.65 21.46
N ASP A 263 16.56 -7.39 21.83
CA ASP A 263 17.33 -6.25 21.36
C ASP A 263 17.28 -5.11 22.37
N THR A 264 18.20 -4.16 22.24
CA THR A 264 18.18 -2.94 23.02
C THR A 264 17.81 -1.73 22.17
N VAL A 265 17.13 -0.77 22.78
CA VAL A 265 16.87 0.53 22.19
C VAL A 265 17.57 1.59 23.05
N VAL A 266 18.71 2.06 22.57
CA VAL A 266 19.53 3.02 23.34
C VAL A 266 19.01 4.45 23.21
N SER A 267 19.30 5.26 24.23
CA SER A 267 19.08 6.72 24.25
C SER A 267 19.89 7.45 23.16
N SER A 268 19.71 8.76 23.07
CA SER A 268 20.57 9.62 22.27
C SER A 268 22.01 9.63 22.81
N THR A 269 22.96 10.16 22.04
CA THR A 269 24.36 10.25 22.40
C THR A 269 24.58 10.98 23.75
N ASN A 270 23.72 11.95 24.08
CA ASN A 270 23.78 12.74 25.31
C ASN A 270 22.72 12.27 26.35
N GLY A 271 22.01 11.20 26.10
CA GLY A 271 20.99 10.63 27.00
C GLY A 271 21.52 9.40 27.71
N THR A 272 20.89 9.07 28.83
CA THR A 272 21.21 7.90 29.64
C THR A 272 20.17 6.78 29.48
N GLY A 273 20.55 5.56 29.84
CA GLY A 273 19.65 4.41 29.83
C GLY A 273 19.24 3.93 28.46
N GLY A 274 18.31 3.02 28.47
CA GLY A 274 17.78 2.38 27.29
C GLY A 274 16.56 1.50 27.60
N LEU A 275 16.16 0.69 26.64
CA LEU A 275 15.11 -0.29 26.80
C LEU A 275 15.64 -1.67 26.40
N LEU A 276 15.28 -2.67 27.18
CA LEU A 276 15.34 -4.06 26.74
C LEU A 276 14.00 -4.42 26.13
N VAL A 277 14.02 -4.96 24.95
CA VAL A 277 12.83 -5.34 24.20
C VAL A 277 12.90 -6.79 23.78
N LEU A 278 11.91 -7.58 24.18
CA LEU A 278 11.72 -8.94 23.72
C LEU A 278 10.47 -9.04 22.86
N VAL A 279 10.55 -9.79 21.76
CA VAL A 279 9.42 -10.02 20.86
C VAL A 279 9.23 -11.52 20.67
N ASP A 280 8.07 -12.03 21.02
CA ASP A 280 7.71 -13.40 20.64
C ASP A 280 7.56 -13.50 19.12
N ARG A 281 8.21 -14.50 18.53
CA ARG A 281 8.29 -14.65 17.07
C ARG A 281 6.97 -15.09 16.44
N LYS A 282 6.11 -15.80 17.20
CA LYS A 282 4.80 -16.28 16.73
C LYS A 282 3.73 -15.21 16.91
N SER A 283 3.48 -14.77 18.14
CA SER A 283 2.40 -13.85 18.47
C SER A 283 2.73 -12.37 18.19
N ARG A 284 4.00 -12.05 17.96
CA ARG A 284 4.46 -10.66 17.85
C ARG A 284 4.19 -9.85 19.12
N ARG A 285 4.03 -10.51 20.26
CA ARG A 285 3.89 -9.86 21.55
C ARG A 285 5.23 -9.25 21.95
N TYR A 286 5.17 -8.01 22.40
CA TYR A 286 6.30 -7.25 22.90
C TYR A 286 6.32 -7.28 24.40
N VAL A 287 7.50 -7.39 24.99
CA VAL A 287 7.76 -7.18 26.41
C VAL A 287 8.88 -6.15 26.48
N ILE A 288 8.65 -5.07 27.21
CA ILE A 288 9.55 -3.90 27.26
C ILE A 288 9.91 -3.62 28.72
N GLU A 289 11.19 -3.45 28.98
CA GLU A 289 11.70 -3.11 30.30
C GLU A 289 12.70 -1.96 30.21
N LYS A 290 12.68 -1.03 31.16
CA LYS A 290 13.64 0.06 31.24
C LYS A 290 15.00 -0.46 31.72
N LEU A 291 16.07 0.05 31.09
CA LEU A 291 17.46 -0.11 31.53
C LEU A 291 17.99 1.23 32.03
N GLU A 292 18.61 1.26 33.18
CA GLU A 292 19.27 2.46 33.67
C GLU A 292 20.58 2.71 32.92
N HIS A 293 21.36 1.65 32.66
CA HIS A 293 22.50 1.64 31.77
C HIS A 293 22.33 0.48 30.78
N VAL A 294 23.00 0.56 29.64
CA VAL A 294 22.93 -0.52 28.64
C VAL A 294 24.11 -1.46 28.86
N THR A 295 24.10 -2.11 30.03
CA THR A 295 25.11 -3.10 30.44
C THR A 295 24.52 -4.50 30.48
N GLN A 296 25.38 -5.49 30.53
CA GLN A 296 24.95 -6.88 30.64
C GLN A 296 24.21 -7.15 31.96
N ASP A 297 24.67 -6.58 33.06
CA ASP A 297 24.05 -6.79 34.39
C ASP A 297 22.66 -6.13 34.43
N ASP A 298 22.47 -4.96 33.80
CA ASP A 298 21.15 -4.34 33.64
C ASP A 298 20.19 -5.18 32.78
N VAL A 299 20.71 -5.81 31.71
CA VAL A 299 19.93 -6.74 30.89
C VAL A 299 19.47 -7.94 31.71
N VAL A 300 20.37 -8.54 32.50
CA VAL A 300 20.05 -9.65 33.40
C VAL A 300 19.01 -9.24 34.45
N ALA A 301 19.17 -8.06 35.04
CA ALA A 301 18.21 -7.52 36.02
C ALA A 301 16.84 -7.26 35.38
N ALA A 302 16.81 -6.70 34.16
CA ALA A 302 15.58 -6.47 33.40
C ALA A 302 14.86 -7.79 33.05
N LEU A 303 15.59 -8.82 32.63
CA LEU A 303 15.03 -10.16 32.38
C LEU A 303 14.39 -10.75 33.65
N ARG A 304 15.02 -10.61 34.80
CA ARG A 304 14.43 -11.03 36.08
C ARG A 304 13.14 -10.29 36.40
N ARG A 305 13.05 -8.97 36.16
CA ARG A 305 11.84 -8.18 36.34
C ARG A 305 10.73 -8.64 35.37
N MET A 306 11.06 -8.92 34.10
CA MET A 306 10.09 -9.43 33.11
C MET A 306 9.51 -10.79 33.54
N ILE A 307 10.35 -11.69 34.10
CA ILE A 307 9.92 -12.99 34.60
C ILE A 307 9.06 -12.82 35.86
N ALA A 308 9.51 -12.01 36.81
CA ALA A 308 8.80 -11.78 38.08
C ALA A 308 7.38 -11.24 37.88
N ARG A 309 7.16 -10.40 36.82
CA ARG A 309 5.83 -9.89 36.48
C ARG A 309 5.05 -10.79 35.49
N ASN A 310 5.51 -12.03 35.26
CA ASN A 310 4.89 -13.00 34.34
C ASN A 310 4.66 -12.47 32.93
N ALA A 311 5.54 -11.59 32.44
CA ALA A 311 5.41 -11.01 31.11
C ALA A 311 5.87 -11.96 29.99
N LEU A 312 6.78 -12.89 30.29
CA LEU A 312 7.32 -13.86 29.37
C LEU A 312 6.56 -15.18 29.50
N VAL A 313 5.99 -15.65 28.40
CA VAL A 313 5.25 -16.92 28.34
C VAL A 313 6.17 -18.03 27.82
N SER A 314 6.37 -19.10 28.60
CA SER A 314 7.05 -20.35 28.20
C SER A 314 8.32 -20.13 27.40
N VAL A 315 9.35 -19.48 27.97
CA VAL A 315 10.57 -19.13 27.26
C VAL A 315 11.29 -20.40 26.77
N ARG A 316 11.38 -20.60 25.46
CA ARG A 316 11.98 -21.77 24.80
C ARG A 316 13.32 -21.46 24.14
N SER A 317 13.51 -20.26 23.67
CA SER A 317 14.77 -19.77 23.15
C SER A 317 14.77 -18.23 23.09
N VAL A 318 15.96 -17.67 23.23
CA VAL A 318 16.19 -16.25 23.01
C VAL A 318 17.18 -16.08 21.86
N THR A 319 16.91 -15.16 20.94
CA THR A 319 17.82 -14.81 19.84
C THR A 319 18.22 -13.34 19.98
N THR A 320 19.51 -13.06 19.94
CA THR A 320 20.05 -11.70 20.05
C THR A 320 21.14 -11.43 19.01
N ASP A 321 21.62 -10.20 18.89
CA ASP A 321 22.84 -9.90 18.14
C ASP A 321 24.11 -10.03 19.01
N ASN A 322 25.22 -9.58 18.44
CA ASN A 322 26.51 -9.63 19.11
C ASN A 322 26.83 -8.34 19.88
N GLY A 323 25.81 -7.63 20.40
CA GLY A 323 25.98 -6.45 21.23
C GLY A 323 26.81 -6.74 22.50
N CYS A 324 27.55 -5.75 22.99
CA CYS A 324 28.37 -5.91 24.21
C CYS A 324 27.53 -6.25 25.45
N GLU A 325 26.27 -5.79 25.48
CA GLU A 325 25.30 -6.08 26.52
C GLU A 325 24.82 -7.54 26.55
N PHE A 326 25.14 -8.34 25.52
CA PHE A 326 24.74 -9.74 25.38
C PHE A 326 25.94 -10.69 25.35
N LEU A 327 27.13 -10.25 25.71
CA LEU A 327 28.38 -11.01 25.54
C LEU A 327 28.42 -12.35 26.30
N ASP A 328 27.83 -12.44 27.49
CA ASP A 328 27.81 -13.67 28.28
C ASP A 328 26.47 -14.40 28.18
N PRO A 329 26.35 -15.41 27.32
CA PRO A 329 25.15 -16.22 27.21
C PRO A 329 24.81 -17.01 28.46
N LYS A 330 25.82 -17.32 29.30
CA LYS A 330 25.61 -18.12 30.53
C LYS A 330 24.78 -17.34 31.54
N LYS A 331 25.08 -16.04 31.76
CA LYS A 331 24.30 -15.16 32.65
C LYS A 331 22.83 -15.04 32.18
N ILE A 332 22.61 -14.84 30.87
CA ILE A 332 21.27 -14.78 30.28
C ILE A 332 20.56 -16.11 30.46
N LYS A 333 21.20 -17.23 30.07
CA LYS A 333 20.65 -18.60 30.20
C LYS A 333 20.25 -18.93 31.62
N ALA A 334 21.07 -18.56 32.60
CA ALA A 334 20.77 -18.78 34.02
C ALA A 334 19.45 -18.13 34.48
N VAL A 335 19.05 -17.02 33.85
CA VAL A 335 17.81 -16.31 34.18
C VAL A 335 16.63 -16.84 33.37
N VAL A 336 16.78 -17.01 32.05
CA VAL A 336 15.67 -17.40 31.17
C VAL A 336 15.43 -18.90 31.07
N GLY A 337 16.35 -19.73 31.56
CA GLY A 337 16.24 -21.19 31.58
C GLY A 337 16.35 -21.86 30.21
N CYS A 338 16.79 -21.15 29.16
CA CYS A 338 16.85 -21.66 27.80
C CYS A 338 18.11 -21.23 27.05
N ASN A 339 18.36 -21.83 25.88
CA ASN A 339 19.51 -21.48 25.07
C ASN A 339 19.36 -20.10 24.42
N VAL A 340 20.51 -19.39 24.33
CA VAL A 340 20.65 -18.10 23.67
C VAL A 340 21.37 -18.31 22.34
N TYR A 341 20.78 -17.78 21.27
CA TYR A 341 21.27 -17.88 19.89
C TYR A 341 21.69 -16.51 19.40
N TYR A 342 22.75 -16.45 18.63
CA TYR A 342 23.30 -15.20 18.12
C TYR A 342 23.11 -15.11 16.60
N THR A 343 22.74 -13.93 16.12
CA THR A 343 22.71 -13.65 14.69
C THR A 343 24.12 -13.57 14.13
N ARG A 344 24.26 -13.86 12.85
CA ARG A 344 25.53 -13.64 12.16
C ARG A 344 25.87 -12.16 12.15
N ALA A 345 27.14 -11.85 12.18
CA ALA A 345 27.63 -10.49 12.04
C ALA A 345 27.09 -9.87 10.73
N TYR A 346 26.56 -8.64 10.79
CA TYR A 346 25.98 -7.90 9.66
C TYR A 346 24.69 -8.49 9.05
N ALA A 347 24.15 -9.54 9.58
CA ALA A 347 22.91 -10.15 9.09
C ALA A 347 21.66 -9.56 9.80
N SER A 348 21.45 -8.24 9.70
CA SER A 348 20.31 -7.57 10.34
C SER A 348 18.94 -8.16 9.92
N TRP A 349 18.84 -8.72 8.70
CA TRP A 349 17.62 -9.40 8.22
C TRP A 349 17.26 -10.65 9.04
N GLU A 350 18.20 -11.24 9.79
CA GLU A 350 17.95 -12.39 10.66
C GLU A 350 17.13 -12.01 11.91
N LYS A 351 17.11 -10.73 12.29
CA LYS A 351 16.35 -10.15 13.41
C LYS A 351 15.12 -9.33 12.95
N GLY A 352 14.51 -9.65 11.82
CA GLY A 352 13.45 -8.86 11.22
C GLY A 352 12.22 -8.60 12.12
N SER A 353 11.96 -9.40 13.15
CA SER A 353 10.86 -9.15 14.08
C SER A 353 11.19 -8.00 15.03
N VAL A 354 12.40 -7.99 15.57
CA VAL A 354 12.87 -6.97 16.52
C VAL A 354 13.19 -5.63 15.82
N GLU A 355 13.68 -5.66 14.59
CA GLU A 355 13.86 -4.42 13.82
C GLU A 355 12.53 -3.67 13.61
N ASN A 356 11.46 -4.43 13.31
CA ASN A 356 10.11 -3.86 13.31
C ASN A 356 9.70 -3.35 14.70
N CYS A 357 10.13 -4.01 15.77
CA CYS A 357 9.87 -3.56 17.12
C CYS A 357 10.45 -2.17 17.38
N ASN A 358 11.70 -1.97 17.08
CA ASN A 358 12.36 -0.69 17.27
C ASN A 358 11.64 0.44 16.50
N ARG A 359 11.05 0.13 15.32
CA ARG A 359 10.19 1.08 14.60
C ARG A 359 8.91 1.41 15.36
N PHE A 360 8.27 0.45 16.04
CA PHE A 360 7.11 0.72 16.88
C PHE A 360 7.47 1.62 18.06
N VAL A 361 8.51 1.29 18.81
CA VAL A 361 8.99 2.12 19.92
C VAL A 361 9.27 3.56 19.42
N ARG A 362 9.94 3.70 18.28
CA ARG A 362 10.32 5.00 17.70
C ARG A 362 9.15 5.85 17.19
N ARG A 363 7.92 5.36 17.14
CA ARG A 363 6.72 6.18 16.88
C ARG A 363 6.39 7.09 18.05
N TRP A 364 6.53 6.60 19.27
CA TRP A 364 6.23 7.34 20.50
C TRP A 364 7.48 8.00 21.08
N TYR A 365 8.62 7.33 20.96
CA TYR A 365 9.92 7.76 21.42
C TYR A 365 10.89 7.91 20.23
N PRO A 366 10.87 9.04 19.53
CA PRO A 366 11.70 9.26 18.34
C PRO A 366 13.19 9.06 18.59
N LYS A 367 13.97 8.92 17.53
CA LYS A 367 15.43 8.87 17.65
C LYS A 367 15.93 10.19 18.27
N GLY A 368 16.74 10.10 19.31
CA GLY A 368 17.16 11.25 20.10
C GLY A 368 16.50 11.35 21.48
N THR A 369 15.49 10.50 21.77
CA THR A 369 14.88 10.44 23.10
C THR A 369 15.90 9.99 24.16
N ASP A 370 15.86 10.62 25.31
CA ASP A 370 16.57 10.24 26.53
C ASP A 370 15.67 9.35 27.39
N PHE A 371 15.96 8.04 27.43
CA PHE A 371 15.18 7.07 28.22
C PHE A 371 15.48 7.19 29.72
N GLY A 372 16.57 7.81 30.11
CA GLY A 372 16.85 8.11 31.51
C GLY A 372 15.74 8.93 32.17
N LYS A 373 15.09 9.81 31.40
CA LYS A 373 13.98 10.66 31.86
C LYS A 373 12.61 9.95 31.85
N CYS A 374 12.51 8.75 31.29
CA CYS A 374 11.30 7.97 31.25
C CYS A 374 11.20 7.09 32.49
N THR A 375 9.97 6.81 32.94
CA THR A 375 9.73 5.87 34.04
C THR A 375 9.49 4.45 33.51
N ALA A 376 9.65 3.44 34.36
CA ALA A 376 9.27 2.07 34.04
C ALA A 376 7.75 1.96 33.70
N ALA A 377 6.91 2.74 34.38
CA ALA A 377 5.47 2.79 34.10
C ALA A 377 5.15 3.31 32.70
N ASP A 378 5.93 4.28 32.18
CA ASP A 378 5.79 4.76 30.81
C ASP A 378 6.12 3.65 29.80
N MET A 379 7.15 2.85 30.06
CA MET A 379 7.53 1.73 29.20
C MET A 379 6.50 0.62 29.22
N HIS A 380 5.93 0.30 30.38
CA HIS A 380 4.81 -0.66 30.46
C HIS A 380 3.52 -0.13 29.79
N ARG A 381 3.30 1.19 29.79
CA ARG A 381 2.22 1.82 29.02
C ARG A 381 2.46 1.67 27.53
N LEU A 382 3.68 1.95 27.06
CA LEU A 382 4.09 1.75 25.67
C LEU A 382 3.92 0.28 25.24
N GLU A 383 4.36 -0.66 26.07
CA GLU A 383 4.16 -2.11 25.85
C GLU A 383 2.69 -2.44 25.60
N ARG A 384 1.78 -1.94 26.43
CA ARG A 384 0.33 -2.15 26.25
C ARG A 384 -0.18 -1.56 24.95
N VAL A 385 0.21 -0.33 24.63
CA VAL A 385 -0.20 0.33 23.38
C VAL A 385 0.26 -0.47 22.18
N ILE A 386 1.54 -0.88 22.13
CA ILE A 386 2.08 -1.64 21.00
C ILE A 386 1.40 -3.02 20.85
N ASN A 387 1.08 -3.69 21.95
CA ASN A 387 0.42 -4.99 21.93
C ASN A 387 -1.07 -4.92 21.61
N SER A 388 -1.68 -3.74 21.70
CA SER A 388 -3.08 -3.48 21.31
C SER A 388 -3.27 -3.08 19.85
N ILE A 389 -2.18 -2.95 19.09
CA ILE A 389 -2.22 -2.62 17.65
C ILE A 389 -2.67 -3.84 16.84
N HIS A 390 -3.68 -3.68 15.98
CA HIS A 390 -4.12 -4.71 15.05
C HIS A 390 -3.09 -4.94 13.95
N ARG A 391 -2.79 -6.21 13.66
CA ARG A 391 -1.72 -6.58 12.73
C ARG A 391 -2.23 -7.46 11.61
N LYS A 392 -1.96 -7.06 10.37
CA LYS A 392 -2.31 -7.86 9.20
C LYS A 392 -1.69 -9.27 9.22
N LEU A 393 -0.50 -9.40 9.82
CA LEU A 393 0.19 -10.70 9.97
C LEU A 393 -0.47 -11.64 10.99
N LEU A 394 -1.37 -11.13 11.82
CA LEU A 394 -2.16 -11.87 12.80
C LEU A 394 -3.64 -11.87 12.40
N ASP A 395 -3.94 -11.82 11.11
CA ASP A 395 -5.29 -11.81 10.53
C ASP A 395 -6.20 -10.72 11.13
N GLY A 396 -5.61 -9.58 11.49
CA GLY A 396 -6.32 -8.45 12.09
C GLY A 396 -6.45 -8.52 13.60
N LEU A 397 -5.91 -9.52 14.25
CA LEU A 397 -5.87 -9.58 15.71
C LEU A 397 -4.74 -8.70 16.28
N THR A 398 -4.92 -8.25 17.51
CA THR A 398 -3.85 -7.70 18.32
C THR A 398 -2.99 -8.82 18.88
N ALA A 399 -1.77 -8.50 19.37
CA ALA A 399 -0.91 -9.53 19.98
C ALA A 399 -1.58 -10.17 21.22
N TYR A 400 -2.30 -9.39 22.02
CA TYR A 400 -3.06 -9.91 23.17
C TYR A 400 -4.19 -10.85 22.75
N GLN A 401 -4.98 -10.46 21.74
CA GLN A 401 -6.06 -11.31 21.23
C GLN A 401 -5.51 -12.61 20.64
N TYR A 402 -4.38 -12.54 19.95
CA TYR A 402 -3.73 -13.72 19.39
C TYR A 402 -3.22 -14.66 20.46
N ASP A 403 -2.59 -14.13 21.54
CA ASP A 403 -2.15 -14.93 22.69
C ASP A 403 -3.35 -15.61 23.35
N THR A 404 -4.45 -14.89 23.59
CA THR A 404 -5.66 -15.45 24.21
C THR A 404 -6.29 -16.54 23.34
N ALA A 405 -6.35 -16.35 22.03
CA ALA A 405 -6.98 -17.29 21.11
C ALA A 405 -6.17 -18.57 20.93
N TYR A 406 -4.83 -18.47 20.94
CA TYR A 406 -3.96 -19.56 20.52
C TYR A 406 -3.06 -20.13 21.64
N ALA A 407 -2.90 -19.45 22.78
CA ALA A 407 -2.12 -19.98 23.90
C ALA A 407 -2.83 -21.14 24.61
N LYS A 408 -4.15 -21.19 24.58
CA LYS A 408 -4.94 -22.32 25.13
C LYS A 408 -4.87 -23.59 24.27
N ALA A 409 -4.41 -23.48 23.04
CA ALA A 409 -4.30 -24.58 22.09
C ALA A 409 -2.86 -25.14 21.95
N ALA A 410 -1.89 -24.63 22.71
CA ALA A 410 -0.48 -25.00 22.69
C ALA A 410 -0.01 -25.58 24.04
#